data_67a51b79ac01211d18c3737b9ca2b262
#
_entry.id   67a51b79ac01211d18c3737b9ca2b262
#
_cell.length_a   1.000
_cell.length_b   1.000
_cell.length_c   1.000
_cell.angle_alpha   90.00
_cell.angle_beta   90.00
_cell.angle_gamma   90.00
#
_symmetry.space_group_name_H-M   'P 1'
#
loop_
_entity.id
_entity.type
_entity.pdbx_description
1 polymer ?
#
loop_
_entity_poly.entity_id
_entity_poly.type
_entity_poly.pdbx_seq_one_letter_code
_entity_poly.pdbx_strand_id
1 'polypeptide(L)'
;IEEHPYYEYNNALPDTLMTGVIDVANINAVILMDMSNSITFSLIEKMLGGSTDTALIPEREFSEIEIALMERVFKKISFFIHETLGNISNPNVTLRQIETNTRFIKAVRIEEIVEVIVYNVEVGDIKGTITMCIPYTFIDALTSSGDRDDLNKDGIPTDEVRSAML
;
A
#
# COMPACT_ATOMS: atom_id res chain seq x y z
N ILE A 1 14.47 -0.23 5.25
CA ILE A 1 13.88 -1.26 4.37
C ILE A 1 14.48 -2.59 4.82
N GLU A 2 13.64 -3.58 5.06
CA GLU A 2 14.04 -4.89 5.56
C GLU A 2 13.27 -5.96 4.78
N GLU A 3 13.94 -7.08 4.44
CA GLU A 3 13.32 -8.22 3.80
C GLU A 3 13.07 -9.33 4.81
N HIS A 4 11.83 -9.81 4.87
CA HIS A 4 11.43 -10.89 5.77
C HIS A 4 10.42 -11.83 5.10
N PRO A 5 10.31 -13.09 5.53
CA PRO A 5 9.12 -13.89 5.25
C PRO A 5 7.88 -13.22 5.89
N TYR A 6 6.76 -13.23 5.18
CA TYR A 6 5.54 -12.56 5.66
C TYR A 6 5.09 -13.02 7.04
N TYR A 7 5.30 -14.30 7.39
CA TYR A 7 4.93 -14.82 8.71
C TYR A 7 5.68 -14.13 9.85
N GLU A 8 6.96 -13.76 9.63
CA GLU A 8 7.75 -13.05 10.64
C GLU A 8 7.23 -11.63 10.84
N TYR A 9 6.98 -10.92 9.75
CA TYR A 9 6.35 -9.62 9.78
C TYR A 9 4.98 -9.64 10.47
N ASN A 10 4.09 -10.52 10.05
CA ASN A 10 2.73 -10.61 10.59
C ASN A 10 2.70 -11.00 12.08
N ASN A 11 3.61 -11.86 12.53
CA ASN A 11 3.72 -12.23 13.94
C ASN A 11 4.27 -11.12 14.83
N ALA A 12 4.99 -10.15 14.27
CA ALA A 12 5.52 -9.00 14.99
C ALA A 12 4.48 -7.88 15.18
N LEU A 13 3.37 -7.93 14.43
CA LEU A 13 2.30 -6.93 14.53
C LEU A 13 1.43 -7.13 15.77
N PRO A 14 0.90 -6.06 16.37
CA PRO A 14 -0.12 -6.17 17.41
C PRO A 14 -1.41 -6.77 16.83
N ASP A 15 -2.21 -7.44 17.66
CA ASP A 15 -3.47 -8.05 17.23
C ASP A 15 -4.45 -7.02 16.64
N THR A 16 -4.52 -5.83 17.24
CA THR A 16 -5.36 -4.71 16.77
C THR A 16 -4.50 -3.65 16.11
N LEU A 17 -4.66 -3.48 14.82
CA LEU A 17 -3.93 -2.51 14.00
C LEU A 17 -4.78 -2.14 12.79
N MET A 18 -4.73 -0.87 12.36
CA MET A 18 -5.45 -0.44 11.16
C MET A 18 -4.61 -0.77 9.92
N THR A 19 -5.04 -1.77 9.15
CA THR A 19 -4.35 -2.24 7.94
C THR A 19 -5.22 -2.04 6.70
N GLY A 20 -4.71 -1.30 5.73
CA GLY A 20 -5.28 -1.21 4.39
C GLY A 20 -4.74 -2.32 3.49
N VAL A 21 -5.63 -3.11 2.91
CA VAL A 21 -5.31 -4.08 1.87
C VAL A 21 -5.54 -3.40 0.51
N ILE A 22 -4.48 -3.16 -0.22
CA ILE A 22 -4.47 -2.37 -1.46
C ILE A 22 -4.20 -3.31 -2.64
N ASP A 23 -5.14 -3.37 -3.58
CA ASP A 23 -5.01 -4.13 -4.81
C ASP A 23 -4.29 -3.35 -5.90
N VAL A 24 -3.48 -4.08 -6.65
CA VAL A 24 -2.91 -3.63 -7.92
C VAL A 24 -3.37 -4.60 -9.00
N ALA A 25 -4.57 -4.34 -9.52
CA ALA A 25 -5.36 -5.32 -10.26
C ALA A 25 -4.71 -5.82 -11.56
N ASN A 26 -4.09 -4.94 -12.33
CA ASN A 26 -3.51 -5.29 -13.64
C ASN A 26 -2.23 -6.14 -13.56
N ILE A 27 -1.60 -6.22 -12.40
CA ILE A 27 -0.45 -7.13 -12.14
C ILE A 27 -0.79 -8.21 -11.11
N ASN A 28 -2.06 -8.29 -10.70
CA ASN A 28 -2.57 -9.26 -9.72
C ASN A 28 -1.73 -9.33 -8.44
N ALA A 29 -1.40 -8.17 -7.90
CA ALA A 29 -0.58 -8.03 -6.71
C ALA A 29 -1.30 -7.25 -5.62
N VAL A 30 -0.79 -7.34 -4.40
CA VAL A 30 -1.35 -6.70 -3.21
C VAL A 30 -0.24 -5.97 -2.46
N ILE A 31 -0.54 -4.83 -1.88
CA ILE A 31 0.30 -4.12 -0.92
C ILE A 31 -0.48 -4.04 0.38
N LEU A 32 0.16 -4.30 1.51
CA LEU A 32 -0.41 -4.02 2.82
C LEU A 32 0.16 -2.69 3.34
N MET A 33 -0.69 -1.91 3.96
CA MET A 33 -0.27 -0.66 4.60
C MET A 33 -0.83 -0.61 6.01
N ASP A 34 0.05 -0.68 6.99
CA ASP A 34 -0.29 -0.64 8.41
C ASP A 34 -0.08 0.76 8.96
N MET A 35 -0.99 1.19 9.80
CA MET A 35 -0.90 2.48 10.48
C MET A 35 -0.95 2.26 11.98
N SER A 36 0.06 2.75 12.72
CA SER A 36 0.10 2.63 14.16
C SER A 36 -1.12 3.26 14.82
N ASN A 37 -1.59 2.68 15.92
CA ASN A 37 -2.80 3.12 16.62
C ASN A 37 -2.70 4.60 17.04
N SER A 38 -1.51 5.07 17.43
CA SER A 38 -1.28 6.48 17.77
C SER A 38 -1.61 7.42 16.61
N ILE A 39 -1.12 7.13 15.42
CA ILE A 39 -1.40 7.93 14.22
C ILE A 39 -2.86 7.78 13.79
N THR A 40 -3.39 6.56 13.80
CA THR A 40 -4.78 6.28 13.43
C THR A 40 -5.77 7.09 14.27
N PHE A 41 -5.69 7.01 15.60
CA PHE A 41 -6.60 7.75 16.48
C PHE A 41 -6.39 9.27 16.41
N SER A 42 -5.14 9.73 16.22
CA SER A 42 -4.88 11.17 16.03
C SER A 42 -5.50 11.71 14.75
N LEU A 43 -5.45 10.95 13.65
CA LEU A 43 -6.10 11.33 12.40
C LEU A 43 -7.62 11.36 12.54
N ILE A 44 -8.21 10.34 13.18
CA ILE A 44 -9.63 10.26 13.44
C ILE A 44 -10.09 11.46 14.27
N GLU A 45 -9.38 11.77 15.36
CA GLU A 45 -9.69 12.91 16.21
C GLU A 45 -9.65 14.24 15.46
N LYS A 46 -8.60 14.45 14.63
CA LYS A 46 -8.52 15.63 13.77
C LYS A 46 -9.66 15.71 12.76
N MET A 47 -10.03 14.58 12.15
CA MET A 47 -11.15 14.54 11.19
C MET A 47 -12.50 14.86 11.84
N LEU A 48 -12.65 14.55 13.13
CA LEU A 48 -13.82 14.89 13.94
C LEU A 48 -13.78 16.31 14.55
N GLY A 49 -12.71 17.07 14.30
CA GLY A 49 -12.56 18.44 14.79
C GLY A 49 -11.96 18.57 16.19
N GLY A 50 -11.39 17.50 16.72
CA GLY A 50 -10.68 17.48 18.00
C GLY A 50 -9.27 18.06 17.93
N SER A 51 -8.66 18.25 19.12
CA SER A 51 -7.23 18.65 19.24
C SER A 51 -6.38 17.41 19.53
N THR A 52 -5.19 17.33 18.91
CA THR A 52 -4.30 16.18 19.04
C THR A 52 -3.34 16.24 20.23
N ASP A 53 -3.51 17.23 21.11
CA ASP A 53 -2.52 17.53 22.15
C ASP A 53 -2.38 16.45 23.25
N THR A 54 -3.36 15.53 23.33
CA THR A 54 -3.35 14.42 24.31
C THR A 54 -4.15 13.22 23.83
N ALA A 55 -3.89 12.71 22.64
CA ALA A 55 -4.62 11.53 22.18
C ALA A 55 -4.30 10.32 23.09
N LEU A 56 -5.19 10.01 24.00
CA LEU A 56 -5.22 8.73 24.68
C LEU A 56 -5.51 7.67 23.62
N ILE A 57 -4.58 6.76 23.40
CA ILE A 57 -4.81 5.60 22.53
C ILE A 57 -5.78 4.68 23.28
N PRO A 58 -7.03 4.51 22.80
CA PRO A 58 -7.96 3.63 23.48
C PRO A 58 -7.51 2.17 23.38
N GLU A 59 -7.55 1.46 24.48
CA GLU A 59 -7.35 -0.01 24.48
C GLU A 59 -8.66 -0.73 24.13
N ARG A 60 -9.12 -0.56 22.90
CA ARG A 60 -10.35 -1.18 22.38
C ARG A 60 -10.25 -1.36 20.87
N GLU A 61 -11.15 -2.16 20.33
CA GLU A 61 -11.34 -2.27 18.88
C GLU A 61 -11.83 -0.95 18.26
N PHE A 62 -11.56 -0.77 16.98
CA PHE A 62 -12.07 0.37 16.21
C PHE A 62 -13.58 0.23 15.97
N SER A 63 -14.30 1.33 16.13
CA SER A 63 -15.71 1.40 15.78
C SER A 63 -15.92 1.48 14.27
N GLU A 64 -17.11 1.13 13.80
CA GLU A 64 -17.49 1.22 12.38
C GLU A 64 -17.31 2.64 11.81
N ILE A 65 -17.58 3.67 12.60
CA ILE A 65 -17.40 5.07 12.19
C ILE A 65 -15.91 5.38 12.01
N GLU A 66 -15.06 4.92 12.91
CA GLU A 66 -13.61 5.10 12.82
C GLU A 66 -13.03 4.38 11.61
N ILE A 67 -13.48 3.15 11.33
CA ILE A 67 -13.11 2.40 10.14
C ILE A 67 -13.55 3.16 8.88
N ALA A 68 -14.77 3.66 8.81
CA ALA A 68 -15.30 4.40 7.67
C ALA A 68 -14.52 5.72 7.42
N LEU A 69 -14.09 6.41 8.48
CA LEU A 69 -13.25 7.59 8.36
C LEU A 69 -11.87 7.23 7.79
N MET A 70 -11.25 6.17 8.31
CA MET A 70 -9.94 5.72 7.85
C MET A 70 -9.98 5.14 6.44
N GLU A 71 -11.09 4.53 6.02
CA GLU A 71 -11.29 4.08 4.65
C GLU A 71 -11.11 5.23 3.63
N ARG A 72 -11.57 6.44 3.97
CA ARG A 72 -11.37 7.62 3.12
C ARG A 72 -9.88 8.01 3.03
N VAL A 73 -9.14 7.87 4.13
CA VAL A 73 -7.69 8.13 4.17
C VAL A 73 -6.96 7.11 3.29
N PHE A 74 -7.23 5.83 3.47
CA PHE A 74 -6.58 4.76 2.68
C PHE A 74 -6.94 4.83 1.19
N LYS A 75 -8.17 5.18 0.82
CA LYS A 75 -8.56 5.44 -0.58
C LYS A 75 -7.74 6.57 -1.20
N LYS A 76 -7.51 7.64 -0.43
CA LYS A 76 -6.68 8.76 -0.89
C LYS A 76 -5.21 8.36 -1.04
N ILE A 77 -4.69 7.55 -0.13
CA ILE A 77 -3.32 7.01 -0.23
C ILE A 77 -3.21 6.09 -1.46
N SER A 78 -4.18 5.19 -1.67
CA SER A 78 -4.22 4.32 -2.86
C SER A 78 -4.22 5.12 -4.17
N PHE A 79 -4.94 6.24 -4.21
CA PHE A 79 -4.92 7.16 -5.35
C PHE A 79 -3.52 7.75 -5.58
N PHE A 80 -2.81 8.19 -4.54
CA PHE A 80 -1.45 8.69 -4.68
C PHE A 80 -0.46 7.61 -5.11
N ILE A 81 -0.61 6.39 -4.64
CA ILE A 81 0.19 5.24 -5.10
C ILE A 81 -0.07 5.01 -6.59
N HIS A 82 -1.34 5.03 -7.03
CA HIS A 82 -1.72 4.93 -8.44
C HIS A 82 -1.02 6.00 -9.28
N GLU A 83 -1.13 7.28 -8.91
CA GLU A 83 -0.50 8.39 -9.61
C GLU A 83 1.03 8.25 -9.70
N THR A 84 1.65 7.81 -8.59
CA THR A 84 3.12 7.65 -8.52
C THR A 84 3.60 6.52 -9.42
N LEU A 85 2.91 5.38 -9.41
CA LEU A 85 3.26 4.21 -10.22
C LEU A 85 2.78 4.33 -11.67
N GLY A 86 1.87 5.24 -11.97
CA GLY A 86 1.31 5.46 -13.30
C GLY A 86 2.37 5.74 -14.38
N ASN A 87 3.47 6.36 -13.98
CA ASN A 87 4.61 6.63 -14.86
C ASN A 87 5.46 5.38 -15.20
N ILE A 88 5.30 4.28 -14.44
CA ILE A 88 6.09 3.07 -14.59
C ILE A 88 5.33 2.01 -15.38
N SER A 89 4.08 1.71 -15.01
CA SER A 89 3.30 0.63 -15.63
C SER A 89 1.80 0.86 -15.66
N ASN A 90 1.34 2.07 -15.35
CA ASN A 90 -0.09 2.45 -15.25
C ASN A 90 -0.93 1.42 -14.47
N PRO A 91 -0.54 1.08 -13.23
CA PRO A 91 -1.23 0.07 -12.44
C PRO A 91 -2.60 0.58 -11.97
N ASN A 92 -3.60 -0.30 -11.94
CA ASN A 92 -4.89 0.02 -11.34
C ASN A 92 -4.85 -0.28 -9.83
N VAL A 93 -4.58 0.76 -9.03
CA VAL A 93 -4.42 0.67 -7.58
C VAL A 93 -5.71 1.07 -6.88
N THR A 94 -6.27 0.18 -6.09
CA THR A 94 -7.51 0.43 -5.34
C THR A 94 -7.45 -0.16 -3.95
N LEU A 95 -8.08 0.51 -2.98
CA LEU A 95 -8.29 -0.08 -1.66
C LEU A 95 -9.31 -1.22 -1.77
N ARG A 96 -8.90 -2.46 -1.44
CA ARG A 96 -9.79 -3.62 -1.39
C ARG A 96 -10.65 -3.58 -0.13
N GLN A 97 -9.99 -3.49 1.02
CA GLN A 97 -10.64 -3.49 2.33
C GLN A 97 -9.72 -2.93 3.41
N ILE A 98 -10.29 -2.65 4.57
CA ILE A 98 -9.55 -2.41 5.81
C ILE A 98 -9.72 -3.63 6.71
N GLU A 99 -8.62 -4.08 7.30
CA GLU A 99 -8.59 -5.04 8.38
C GLU A 99 -8.13 -4.36 9.66
N THR A 100 -8.79 -4.69 10.76
CA THR A 100 -8.45 -4.16 12.08
C THR A 100 -7.86 -5.22 12.99
N ASN A 101 -7.91 -6.48 12.57
CA ASN A 101 -7.26 -7.61 13.24
C ASN A 101 -6.25 -8.25 12.28
N THR A 102 -4.98 -8.13 12.62
CA THR A 102 -3.86 -8.58 11.76
C THR A 102 -3.87 -10.08 11.49
N ARG A 103 -4.50 -10.88 12.38
CA ARG A 103 -4.63 -12.34 12.21
C ARG A 103 -5.59 -12.75 11.10
N PHE A 104 -6.46 -11.85 10.65
CA PHE A 104 -7.42 -12.12 9.57
C PHE A 104 -6.90 -11.74 8.19
N ILE A 105 -5.73 -11.12 8.10
CA ILE A 105 -5.13 -10.76 6.83
C ILE A 105 -4.63 -12.01 6.11
N LYS A 106 -5.34 -12.37 5.01
CA LYS A 106 -5.02 -13.54 4.16
C LYS A 106 -4.63 -13.12 2.74
N ALA A 107 -4.29 -11.85 2.56
CA ALA A 107 -4.00 -11.29 1.24
C ALA A 107 -2.61 -11.66 0.71
N VAL A 108 -1.69 -12.05 1.59
CA VAL A 108 -0.31 -12.45 1.29
C VAL A 108 -0.09 -13.87 1.77
N ARG A 109 0.65 -14.67 0.99
CA ARG A 109 0.99 -16.04 1.39
C ARG A 109 1.99 -16.01 2.54
N ILE A 110 1.86 -16.98 3.45
CA ILE A 110 2.60 -16.99 4.71
C ILE A 110 4.11 -17.12 4.52
N GLU A 111 4.54 -17.81 3.46
CA GLU A 111 5.95 -18.02 3.11
C GLU A 111 6.50 -16.96 2.14
N GLU A 112 5.67 -16.03 1.69
CA GLU A 112 6.09 -15.01 0.73
C GLU A 112 7.13 -14.08 1.34
N ILE A 113 8.19 -13.79 0.59
CA ILE A 113 9.15 -12.77 0.99
C ILE A 113 8.51 -11.40 0.76
N VAL A 114 8.58 -10.56 1.76
CA VAL A 114 8.06 -9.19 1.71
C VAL A 114 9.16 -8.20 2.00
N GLU A 115 9.07 -7.05 1.36
CA GLU A 115 9.87 -5.88 1.67
C GLU A 115 9.06 -4.98 2.60
N VAL A 116 9.63 -4.61 3.74
CA VAL A 116 8.98 -3.80 4.76
C VAL A 116 9.61 -2.42 4.81
N ILE A 117 8.83 -1.40 4.53
CA ILE A 117 9.25 0.00 4.57
C ILE A 117 8.52 0.69 5.71
N VAL A 118 9.25 1.18 6.68
CA VAL A 118 8.70 1.89 7.85
C VAL A 118 8.93 3.40 7.70
N TYR A 119 7.84 4.16 7.76
CA TYR A 119 7.84 5.61 7.79
C TYR A 119 7.54 6.10 9.20
N ASN A 120 8.43 6.89 9.78
CA ASN A 120 8.14 7.62 11.01
C ASN A 120 7.31 8.84 10.67
N VAL A 121 6.17 8.99 11.33
CA VAL A 121 5.17 10.03 11.04
C VAL A 121 4.89 10.82 12.31
N GLU A 122 4.74 12.14 12.17
CA GLU A 122 4.34 13.04 13.24
C GLU A 122 3.06 13.78 12.84
N VAL A 123 2.06 13.78 13.73
CA VAL A 123 0.78 14.49 13.57
C VAL A 123 0.59 15.39 14.80
N GLY A 124 0.96 16.66 14.69
CA GLY A 124 1.12 17.53 15.87
C GLY A 124 2.25 16.99 16.77
N ASP A 125 1.95 16.77 18.03
CA ASP A 125 2.90 16.20 19.00
C ASP A 125 2.89 14.66 19.04
N ILE A 126 1.98 14.02 18.29
CA ILE A 126 1.84 12.56 18.26
C ILE A 126 2.81 11.97 17.24
N LYS A 127 3.56 10.98 17.69
CA LYS A 127 4.50 10.21 16.88
C LYS A 127 4.02 8.79 16.68
N GLY A 128 4.28 8.24 15.51
CA GLY A 128 3.98 6.84 15.21
C GLY A 128 4.55 6.43 13.87
N THR A 129 4.08 5.30 13.35
CA THR A 129 4.58 4.72 12.11
C THR A 129 3.46 4.44 11.12
N ILE A 130 3.80 4.56 9.84
CA ILE A 130 3.07 3.94 8.73
C ILE A 130 4.05 2.94 8.12
N THR A 131 3.61 1.69 7.95
CA THR A 131 4.44 0.63 7.41
C THR A 131 3.83 0.12 6.12
N MET A 132 4.63 0.04 5.06
CA MET A 132 4.25 -0.64 3.82
C MET A 132 4.91 -2.01 3.78
N CYS A 133 4.10 -3.05 3.63
CA CYS A 133 4.54 -4.42 3.39
C CYS A 133 4.27 -4.75 1.93
N ILE A 134 5.32 -4.94 1.18
CA ILE A 134 5.31 -5.13 -0.28
C ILE A 134 5.77 -6.55 -0.60
N PRO A 135 4.88 -7.44 -1.05
CA PRO A 135 5.27 -8.77 -1.48
C PRO A 135 6.24 -8.72 -2.66
N TYR A 136 7.21 -9.63 -2.68
CA TYR A 136 8.19 -9.71 -3.76
C TYR A 136 7.54 -9.96 -5.12
N THR A 137 6.43 -10.68 -5.14
CA THR A 137 5.59 -10.87 -6.34
C THR A 137 5.10 -9.57 -6.96
N PHE A 138 4.88 -8.52 -6.16
CA PHE A 138 4.55 -7.18 -6.66
C PHE A 138 5.76 -6.54 -7.36
N ILE A 139 6.94 -6.61 -6.74
CA ILE A 139 8.18 -6.02 -7.27
C ILE A 139 8.55 -6.70 -8.59
N ASP A 140 8.49 -8.02 -8.64
CA ASP A 140 8.78 -8.82 -9.83
C ASP A 140 7.79 -8.52 -10.97
N ALA A 141 6.50 -8.43 -10.67
CA ALA A 141 5.48 -8.08 -11.66
C ALA A 141 5.65 -6.65 -12.20
N LEU A 142 6.05 -5.70 -11.35
CA LEU A 142 6.26 -4.31 -11.75
C LEU A 142 7.49 -4.18 -12.68
N THR A 143 8.60 -4.83 -12.35
CA THR A 143 9.81 -4.82 -13.17
C THR A 143 9.61 -5.52 -14.50
N SER A 144 8.92 -6.67 -14.51
CA SER A 144 8.59 -7.41 -15.74
C SER A 144 7.64 -6.66 -16.66
N SER A 145 6.82 -5.76 -16.13
CA SER A 145 5.91 -4.91 -16.93
C SER A 145 6.63 -3.72 -17.55
N GLY A 146 7.63 -3.16 -16.86
CA GLY A 146 8.45 -2.05 -17.38
C GLY A 146 9.30 -2.45 -18.60
N ASP A 147 9.88 -3.64 -18.60
CA ASP A 147 10.69 -4.14 -19.72
C ASP A 147 9.88 -4.34 -21.02
N ARG A 148 8.56 -4.57 -20.92
CA ARG A 148 7.69 -4.74 -22.10
C ARG A 148 7.37 -3.42 -22.79
N ASP A 149 7.25 -2.33 -22.04
CA ASP A 149 6.96 -1.01 -22.62
C ASP A 149 8.17 -0.40 -23.32
N ASP A 150 9.40 -0.70 -22.87
CA ASP A 150 10.61 -0.24 -23.53
C ASP A 150 10.88 -1.00 -24.85
N LEU A 151 10.55 -2.29 -24.94
CA LEU A 151 10.66 -3.06 -26.17
C LEU A 151 9.65 -2.62 -27.25
N ASN A 152 8.53 -2.00 -26.87
CA ASN A 152 7.53 -1.50 -27.82
C ASN A 152 7.84 -0.07 -28.33
N LYS A 153 8.76 0.65 -27.69
CA LYS A 153 9.19 1.99 -28.15
C LYS A 153 10.27 1.94 -29.22
N ASP A 154 11.00 0.81 -29.35
CA ASP A 154 12.00 0.57 -30.40
C ASP A 154 11.48 -0.15 -31.64
N GLY A 155 10.17 -0.27 -31.80
CA GLY A 155 9.52 -0.77 -33.00
C GLY A 155 9.73 0.16 -34.18
N ILE A 156 10.84 -0.05 -34.91
CA ILE A 156 11.09 0.55 -36.24
C ILE A 156 9.91 0.23 -37.14
N PRO A 157 9.28 1.20 -37.80
CA PRO A 157 8.22 0.94 -38.78
C PRO A 157 8.83 0.19 -39.97
N THR A 158 8.55 -1.10 -40.08
CA THR A 158 9.04 -1.98 -41.15
C THR A 158 8.38 -1.73 -42.52
N ASP A 159 7.53 -0.71 -42.65
CA ASP A 159 6.79 -0.44 -43.90
C ASP A 159 7.46 0.55 -44.85
N GLU A 160 8.48 1.30 -44.43
CA GLU A 160 9.15 2.25 -45.34
C GLU A 160 10.33 1.66 -46.13
N VAL A 161 10.85 0.48 -45.77
CA VAL A 161 11.98 -0.13 -46.45
C VAL A 161 11.55 -0.94 -47.71
N ARG A 162 10.27 -1.25 -47.84
CA ARG A 162 9.73 -2.05 -48.96
C ARG A 162 9.40 -1.26 -50.20
N SER A 163 9.33 0.07 -50.10
CA SER A 163 8.97 0.97 -51.23
C SER A 163 10.15 1.56 -51.98
N ALA A 164 11.39 1.32 -51.57
CA ALA A 164 12.60 1.87 -52.19
C ALA A 164 13.37 0.90 -53.08
N MET A 165 12.84 -0.32 -53.33
CA MET A 165 13.46 -1.35 -54.17
C MET A 165 12.50 -1.88 -55.28
N LEU A 166 11.88 -0.96 -56.01
CA LEU A 166 11.28 -1.26 -57.34
C LEU A 166 11.55 -0.09 -58.28
#